data_c72ada13ea48b716777ff615bcd2de55
#
_entry.id   c72ada13ea48b716777ff615bcd2de55
#
_cell.length_a   1.000
_cell.length_b   1.000
_cell.length_c   1.000
_cell.angle_alpha   90.00
_cell.angle_beta   90.00
_cell.angle_gamma   90.00
#
_symmetry.space_group_name_H-M   'P 1'
#
loop_
_entity.id
_entity.type
_entity.pdbx_description
1 polymer ?
#
loop_
_entity_poly.entity_id
_entity_poly.type
_entity_poly.pdbx_seq_one_letter_code
_entity_poly.pdbx_strand_id
1 'polypeptide(L)'
;MLKQTLVLGLLTLSGLYSAHAQEVLTLEKALNTAFEHSPSLIQSKLSLEQRQLNLKAQDASLKSQFSLDVTPFRYTRNNQYDNFNSKWYANETKMSSASFGITQPIKWTDGTISLYNDFSWQDASNRTSGGNNTSFKHNLSLRISQPLFTYNRTKMQLKELEYALENAKISYALQQLSIEKNVTSQFYDVYQKQKDLNISRDEYNNQKQNYDIIKNKVEAGLLAKEELYQAEVNLANSESTVYSKEISFENAKDNFKLLLGMSLDEDIAILFDNNIPTVDVNINDAVKYALDQRMEIRQKQITLEQD
;
A
#
# COMPACT_ATOMS: atom_id res chain seq x y z
N MET A 1 -31.37 59.46 24.19
CA MET A 1 -31.96 59.40 22.86
C MET A 1 -30.98 58.70 21.97
N LEU A 2 -31.05 57.37 21.89
CA LEU A 2 -30.17 56.53 21.05
C LEU A 2 -30.96 56.11 19.82
N LYS A 3 -30.49 56.50 18.65
CA LYS A 3 -30.97 55.96 17.37
C LYS A 3 -30.15 54.70 17.04
N GLN A 4 -30.78 53.54 17.12
CA GLN A 4 -30.31 52.30 16.57
C GLN A 4 -30.49 52.30 15.07
N THR A 5 -29.41 52.29 14.30
CA THR A 5 -29.39 52.01 12.88
C THR A 5 -29.14 50.52 12.70
N LEU A 6 -30.20 49.84 12.26
CA LEU A 6 -30.18 48.42 11.86
C LEU A 6 -29.57 48.35 10.45
N VAL A 7 -28.34 47.83 10.35
CA VAL A 7 -27.71 47.48 9.06
C VAL A 7 -28.07 46.05 8.72
N LEU A 8 -29.00 45.91 7.78
CA LEU A 8 -29.40 44.63 7.21
C LEU A 8 -28.30 44.17 6.21
N GLY A 9 -27.39 43.32 6.68
CA GLY A 9 -26.40 42.70 5.82
C GLY A 9 -27.04 41.59 4.97
N LEU A 10 -27.22 41.88 3.69
CA LEU A 10 -27.62 40.91 2.68
C LEU A 10 -26.45 39.97 2.43
N LEU A 11 -26.44 38.79 3.08
CA LEU A 11 -25.53 37.67 2.77
C LEU A 11 -25.98 37.10 1.44
N THR A 12 -25.36 37.53 0.37
CA THR A 12 -25.40 36.84 -0.93
C THR A 12 -24.61 35.56 -0.81
N LEU A 13 -25.32 34.46 -0.58
CA LEU A 13 -24.81 33.10 -0.66
C LEU A 13 -24.54 32.81 -2.15
N SER A 14 -23.38 33.24 -2.66
CA SER A 14 -22.89 32.81 -3.95
C SER A 14 -22.49 31.33 -3.80
N GLY A 15 -23.43 30.45 -4.12
CA GLY A 15 -23.10 29.02 -4.31
C GLY A 15 -22.06 28.95 -5.41
N LEU A 16 -20.83 28.65 -5.01
CA LEU A 16 -19.78 28.18 -5.91
C LEU A 16 -20.27 26.83 -6.48
N TYR A 17 -21.03 26.86 -7.56
CA TYR A 17 -21.14 25.73 -8.44
C TYR A 17 -19.73 25.51 -8.98
N SER A 18 -18.98 24.56 -8.38
CA SER A 18 -17.79 24.02 -9.00
C SER A 18 -18.25 23.39 -10.30
N ALA A 19 -18.13 24.14 -11.40
CA ALA A 19 -18.23 23.57 -12.72
C ALA A 19 -17.08 22.55 -12.79
N HIS A 20 -17.41 21.27 -12.65
CA HIS A 20 -16.46 20.19 -12.90
C HIS A 20 -16.15 20.26 -14.38
N ALA A 21 -15.05 20.92 -14.71
CA ALA A 21 -14.54 20.92 -16.08
C ALA A 21 -14.14 19.48 -16.39
N GLN A 22 -14.71 18.91 -17.44
CA GLN A 22 -14.37 17.60 -17.93
C GLN A 22 -12.86 17.54 -18.19
N GLU A 23 -12.14 16.68 -17.46
CA GLU A 23 -10.71 16.56 -17.60
C GLU A 23 -10.36 15.77 -18.86
N VAL A 24 -9.67 16.44 -19.80
CA VAL A 24 -9.21 15.80 -21.02
C VAL A 24 -7.92 15.03 -20.75
N LEU A 25 -7.99 13.71 -20.90
CA LEU A 25 -6.87 12.79 -20.68
C LEU A 25 -6.30 12.33 -22.02
N THR A 26 -5.01 12.63 -22.23
CA THR A 26 -4.16 11.96 -23.22
C THR A 26 -3.52 10.73 -22.59
N LEU A 27 -3.00 9.81 -23.39
CA LEU A 27 -2.29 8.63 -22.86
C LEU A 27 -1.12 9.02 -21.95
N GLU A 28 -0.33 10.02 -22.34
CA GLU A 28 0.79 10.52 -21.54
C GLU A 28 0.34 11.08 -20.18
N LYS A 29 -0.73 11.89 -20.18
CA LYS A 29 -1.29 12.44 -18.94
C LYS A 29 -1.85 11.34 -18.06
N ALA A 30 -2.54 10.36 -18.63
CA ALA A 30 -3.05 9.20 -17.89
C ALA A 30 -1.93 8.36 -17.25
N LEU A 31 -0.82 8.13 -17.97
CA LEU A 31 0.34 7.45 -17.43
C LEU A 31 0.96 8.21 -16.26
N ASN A 32 1.14 9.54 -16.40
CA ASN A 32 1.69 10.37 -15.33
C ASN A 32 0.78 10.35 -14.08
N THR A 33 -0.53 10.50 -14.27
CA THR A 33 -1.52 10.41 -13.18
C THR A 33 -1.44 9.04 -12.48
N ALA A 34 -1.37 7.95 -13.24
CA ALA A 34 -1.25 6.61 -12.68
C ALA A 34 0.06 6.40 -11.89
N PHE A 35 1.18 6.94 -12.37
CA PHE A 35 2.46 6.85 -11.65
C PHE A 35 2.46 7.63 -10.32
N GLU A 36 1.67 8.68 -10.22
CA GLU A 36 1.56 9.47 -8.99
C GLU A 36 0.51 8.92 -8.02
N HIS A 37 -0.63 8.44 -8.53
CA HIS A 37 -1.81 8.19 -7.70
C HIS A 37 -2.29 6.73 -7.70
N SER A 38 -1.78 5.84 -8.57
CA SER A 38 -2.24 4.46 -8.61
C SER A 38 -2.01 3.74 -7.27
N PRO A 39 -3.07 3.20 -6.64
CA PRO A 39 -2.96 2.52 -5.35
C PRO A 39 -1.97 1.35 -5.34
N SER A 40 -1.92 0.59 -6.44
CA SER A 40 -1.03 -0.56 -6.56
C SER A 40 0.45 -0.17 -6.63
N LEU A 41 0.76 0.97 -7.27
CA LEU A 41 2.13 1.48 -7.32
C LEU A 41 2.55 2.08 -5.97
N ILE A 42 1.65 2.81 -5.30
CA ILE A 42 1.87 3.32 -3.94
C ILE A 42 2.15 2.15 -2.98
N GLN A 43 1.35 1.09 -3.03
CA GLN A 43 1.56 -0.11 -2.21
C GLN A 43 2.93 -0.75 -2.47
N SER A 44 3.35 -0.86 -3.72
CA SER A 44 4.66 -1.42 -4.09
C SER A 44 5.81 -0.53 -3.60
N LYS A 45 5.67 0.81 -3.69
CA LYS A 45 6.63 1.79 -3.16
C LYS A 45 6.76 1.68 -1.64
N LEU A 46 5.64 1.59 -0.92
CA LEU A 46 5.64 1.41 0.54
C LEU A 46 6.29 0.07 0.95
N SER A 47 6.07 -1.00 0.18
CA SER A 47 6.75 -2.27 0.41
C SER A 47 8.27 -2.16 0.24
N LEU A 48 8.72 -1.45 -0.80
CA LEU A 48 10.15 -1.15 -1.00
C LEU A 48 10.73 -0.36 0.18
N GLU A 49 10.05 0.69 0.62
CA GLU A 49 10.47 1.50 1.77
C GLU A 49 10.54 0.67 3.05
N GLN A 50 9.56 -0.20 3.28
CA GLN A 50 9.56 -1.13 4.41
C GLN A 50 10.82 -2.02 4.41
N ARG A 51 11.22 -2.59 3.24
CA ARG A 51 12.44 -3.40 3.14
C ARG A 51 13.71 -2.59 3.40
N GLN A 52 13.76 -1.33 2.93
CA GLN A 52 14.86 -0.42 3.23
C GLN A 52 14.99 -0.13 4.73
N LEU A 53 13.85 0.12 5.39
CA LEU A 53 13.80 0.38 6.82
C LEU A 53 14.17 -0.87 7.64
N ASN A 54 13.76 -2.07 7.20
CA ASN A 54 14.13 -3.32 7.86
C ASN A 54 15.65 -3.55 7.81
N LEU A 55 16.28 -3.31 6.66
CA LEU A 55 17.75 -3.42 6.55
C LEU A 55 18.45 -2.39 7.46
N LYS A 56 17.99 -1.13 7.46
CA LYS A 56 18.51 -0.08 8.36
C LYS A 56 18.32 -0.42 9.84
N ALA A 57 17.18 -1.00 10.20
CA ALA A 57 16.90 -1.43 11.57
C ALA A 57 17.86 -2.55 12.01
N GLN A 58 18.13 -3.52 11.12
CA GLN A 58 19.11 -4.56 11.39
C GLN A 58 20.53 -4.00 11.54
N ASP A 59 20.96 -3.10 10.67
CA ASP A 59 22.26 -2.42 10.80
C ASP A 59 22.35 -1.62 12.11
N ALA A 60 21.25 -0.96 12.50
CA ALA A 60 21.18 -0.23 13.78
C ALA A 60 21.25 -1.18 15.00
N SER A 61 20.65 -2.38 14.92
CA SER A 61 20.71 -3.37 15.99
C SER A 61 22.12 -3.93 16.25
N LEU A 62 23.01 -3.79 15.27
CA LEU A 62 24.42 -4.21 15.41
C LEU A 62 25.33 -3.13 16.02
N LYS A 63 24.81 -1.95 16.33
CA LYS A 63 25.52 -0.92 17.08
C LYS A 63 25.48 -1.21 18.57
N SER A 64 26.31 -0.52 19.34
CA SER A 64 26.28 -0.60 20.81
C SER A 64 24.92 -0.20 21.34
N GLN A 65 24.32 -1.07 22.14
CA GLN A 65 23.04 -0.85 22.79
C GLN A 65 23.27 -0.53 24.26
N PHE A 66 22.63 0.52 24.73
CA PHE A 66 22.68 0.97 26.11
C PHE A 66 21.31 0.76 26.74
N SER A 67 21.28 0.13 27.92
CA SER A 67 20.08 -0.06 28.71
C SER A 67 20.29 0.46 30.13
N LEU A 68 19.27 1.11 30.67
CA LEU A 68 19.22 1.50 32.09
C LEU A 68 17.86 1.08 32.65
N ASP A 69 17.91 0.09 33.52
CA ASP A 69 16.73 -0.41 34.22
C ASP A 69 16.77 0.05 35.67
N VAL A 70 15.76 0.78 36.10
CA VAL A 70 15.67 1.30 37.46
C VAL A 70 14.40 0.79 38.11
N THR A 71 14.55 0.17 39.28
CA THR A 71 13.44 -0.17 40.18
C THR A 71 13.58 0.70 41.42
N PRO A 72 12.90 1.87 41.46
CA PRO A 72 13.08 2.83 42.58
C PRO A 72 12.68 2.27 43.92
N PHE A 73 11.62 1.48 43.97
CA PHE A 73 11.13 0.84 45.17
C PHE A 73 10.32 -0.41 44.86
N ARG A 74 10.65 -1.49 45.52
CA ARG A 74 9.89 -2.75 45.53
C ARG A 74 9.69 -3.19 46.96
N TYR A 75 8.44 -3.40 47.38
CA TYR A 75 8.09 -4.01 48.64
C TYR A 75 7.50 -5.39 48.41
N THR A 76 8.05 -6.39 49.05
CA THR A 76 7.56 -7.76 49.01
C THR A 76 7.31 -8.25 50.44
N ARG A 77 6.11 -8.78 50.67
CA ARG A 77 5.77 -9.46 51.94
C ARG A 77 5.37 -10.89 51.62
N ASN A 78 6.10 -11.85 52.21
CA ASN A 78 5.84 -13.26 52.04
C ASN A 78 5.63 -13.91 53.40
N ASN A 79 4.50 -14.59 53.59
CA ASN A 79 4.20 -15.35 54.79
C ASN A 79 4.65 -16.81 54.55
N GLN A 80 5.57 -17.27 55.37
CA GLN A 80 6.12 -18.64 55.30
C GLN A 80 5.79 -19.39 56.58
N TYR A 81 5.27 -20.61 56.45
CA TYR A 81 5.03 -21.49 57.57
C TYR A 81 6.34 -22.25 57.91
N ASP A 82 6.74 -22.15 59.17
CA ASP A 82 7.89 -22.89 59.70
C ASP A 82 7.36 -24.18 60.33
N ASN A 83 7.69 -25.30 59.68
CA ASN A 83 7.25 -26.60 60.14
C ASN A 83 7.89 -27.02 61.48
N PHE A 84 9.09 -26.51 61.80
CA PHE A 84 9.79 -26.84 63.02
C PHE A 84 9.18 -26.17 64.27
N ASN A 85 8.84 -24.91 64.12
CA ASN A 85 8.22 -24.11 65.18
C ASN A 85 6.67 -24.06 65.12
N SER A 86 6.08 -24.70 64.08
CA SER A 86 4.63 -24.69 63.86
C SER A 86 4.00 -23.28 63.82
N LYS A 87 4.70 -22.31 63.27
CA LYS A 87 4.29 -20.91 63.23
C LYS A 87 4.43 -20.26 61.86
N TRP A 88 3.56 -19.29 61.57
CA TRP A 88 3.68 -18.44 60.40
C TRP A 88 4.60 -17.26 60.69
N TYR A 89 5.55 -17.00 59.80
CA TYR A 89 6.44 -15.86 59.83
C TYR A 89 6.21 -14.96 58.61
N ALA A 90 6.15 -13.67 58.80
CA ALA A 90 6.11 -12.68 57.71
C ALA A 90 7.55 -12.23 57.43
N ASN A 91 8.03 -12.49 56.22
CA ASN A 91 9.28 -11.94 55.73
C ASN A 91 8.95 -10.71 54.86
N GLU A 92 9.50 -9.56 55.23
CA GLU A 92 9.32 -8.33 54.49
C GLU A 92 10.64 -7.90 53.86
N THR A 93 10.61 -7.56 52.57
CA THR A 93 11.77 -7.12 51.85
C THR A 93 11.45 -5.82 51.12
N LYS A 94 12.24 -4.79 51.37
CA LYS A 94 12.27 -3.54 50.61
C LYS A 94 13.53 -3.57 49.73
N MET A 95 13.39 -3.22 48.49
CA MET A 95 14.48 -3.26 47.50
C MET A 95 14.42 -2.05 46.60
N SER A 96 15.59 -1.49 46.29
CA SER A 96 15.79 -0.54 45.20
C SER A 96 16.96 -1.02 44.39
N SER A 97 16.86 -0.97 43.04
CA SER A 97 17.92 -1.42 42.17
C SER A 97 18.04 -0.55 40.91
N ALA A 98 19.25 -0.46 40.40
CA ALA A 98 19.56 0.15 39.12
C ALA A 98 20.57 -0.76 38.38
N SER A 99 20.28 -1.09 37.13
CA SER A 99 21.14 -1.90 36.28
C SER A 99 21.45 -1.12 35.01
N PHE A 100 22.72 -0.89 34.74
CA PHE A 100 23.20 -0.27 33.51
C PHE A 100 23.92 -1.32 32.67
N GLY A 101 23.46 -1.49 31.43
CA GLY A 101 24.00 -2.46 30.49
C GLY A 101 24.50 -1.81 29.20
N ILE A 102 25.65 -2.28 28.71
CA ILE A 102 26.15 -1.97 27.37
C ILE A 102 26.32 -3.31 26.66
N THR A 103 25.64 -3.47 25.53
CA THR A 103 25.75 -4.70 24.71
C THR A 103 26.22 -4.33 23.30
N GLN A 104 27.31 -4.98 22.85
CA GLN A 104 27.88 -4.82 21.52
C GLN A 104 27.88 -6.14 20.77
N PRO A 105 27.01 -6.33 19.76
CA PRO A 105 27.10 -7.46 18.82
C PRO A 105 28.35 -7.34 17.94
N ILE A 106 28.97 -8.47 17.61
CA ILE A 106 30.15 -8.55 16.74
C ILE A 106 29.74 -9.18 15.41
N LYS A 107 29.59 -8.37 14.38
CA LYS A 107 29.12 -8.79 13.04
C LYS A 107 29.95 -9.93 12.43
N TRP A 108 31.26 -9.96 12.69
CA TRP A 108 32.17 -10.90 12.01
C TRP A 108 32.15 -12.30 12.61
N THR A 109 31.91 -12.40 13.92
CA THR A 109 31.98 -13.68 14.65
C THR A 109 30.63 -14.14 15.15
N ASP A 110 29.57 -13.35 14.99
CA ASP A 110 28.24 -13.58 15.57
C ASP A 110 28.27 -13.63 17.11
N GLY A 111 29.33 -13.09 17.70
CA GLY A 111 29.51 -13.00 19.14
C GLY A 111 28.91 -11.72 19.71
N THR A 112 28.88 -11.63 21.04
CA THR A 112 28.37 -10.47 21.78
C THR A 112 29.28 -10.17 22.96
N ILE A 113 29.63 -8.89 23.15
CA ILE A 113 30.32 -8.40 24.34
C ILE A 113 29.30 -7.58 25.11
N SER A 114 29.13 -7.87 26.40
CA SER A 114 28.21 -7.14 27.28
C SER A 114 28.90 -6.74 28.58
N LEU A 115 28.75 -5.48 28.94
CA LEU A 115 29.18 -4.93 30.23
C LEU A 115 27.92 -4.60 31.02
N TYR A 116 27.82 -5.15 32.23
CA TYR A 116 26.72 -4.87 33.17
C TYR A 116 27.26 -4.28 34.45
N ASN A 117 26.57 -3.28 34.96
CA ASN A 117 26.84 -2.64 36.21
C ASN A 117 25.54 -2.57 37.03
N ASP A 118 25.44 -3.43 38.04
CA ASP A 118 24.23 -3.62 38.85
C ASP A 118 24.44 -3.05 40.24
N PHE A 119 23.54 -2.17 40.64
CA PHE A 119 23.42 -1.63 41.99
C PHE A 119 22.13 -2.12 42.59
N SER A 120 22.17 -2.64 43.83
CA SER A 120 20.98 -2.99 44.58
C SER A 120 21.14 -2.69 46.06
N TRP A 121 20.12 -2.05 46.62
CA TRP A 121 19.91 -1.90 48.04
C TRP A 121 18.73 -2.77 48.46
N GLN A 122 18.91 -3.51 49.54
CA GLN A 122 17.87 -4.38 50.10
C GLN A 122 17.83 -4.25 51.61
N ASP A 123 16.63 -4.05 52.17
CA ASP A 123 16.34 -4.15 53.59
C ASP A 123 15.34 -5.29 53.77
N ALA A 124 15.81 -6.35 54.47
CA ALA A 124 15.02 -7.56 54.69
C ALA A 124 14.82 -7.76 56.17
N SER A 125 13.57 -7.82 56.63
CA SER A 125 13.23 -8.23 57.98
C SER A 125 12.82 -9.71 57.98
N ASN A 126 13.56 -10.52 58.73
CA ASN A 126 13.22 -11.91 58.98
C ASN A 126 12.83 -12.09 60.42
N ARG A 127 11.56 -12.28 60.69
CA ARG A 127 11.03 -12.45 62.04
C ARG A 127 11.37 -13.81 62.66
N THR A 128 11.83 -14.80 61.85
CA THR A 128 12.25 -16.10 62.34
C THR A 128 13.59 -16.01 63.08
N SER A 129 14.52 -15.17 62.61
CA SER A 129 15.82 -14.94 63.23
C SER A 129 15.91 -13.67 64.08
N GLY A 130 14.81 -12.88 64.16
CA GLY A 130 14.72 -11.68 65.03
C GLY A 130 15.56 -10.49 64.52
N GLY A 131 16.01 -10.48 63.27
CA GLY A 131 16.92 -9.44 62.79
C GLY A 131 16.46 -8.76 61.49
N ASN A 132 16.78 -7.46 61.37
CA ASN A 132 16.77 -6.76 60.11
C ASN A 132 18.17 -6.86 59.47
N ASN A 133 18.20 -7.18 58.19
CA ASN A 133 19.44 -7.23 57.42
C ASN A 133 19.37 -6.24 56.24
N THR A 134 20.17 -5.19 56.35
CA THR A 134 20.32 -4.23 55.25
C THR A 134 21.57 -4.56 54.47
N SER A 135 21.46 -4.70 53.16
CA SER A 135 22.60 -5.01 52.28
C SER A 135 22.63 -4.04 51.07
N PHE A 136 23.84 -3.68 50.70
CA PHE A 136 24.13 -2.97 49.45
C PHE A 136 25.05 -3.86 48.61
N LYS A 137 24.65 -4.06 47.33
CA LYS A 137 25.45 -4.86 46.39
C LYS A 137 25.78 -4.02 45.19
N HIS A 138 27.01 -4.05 44.78
CA HIS A 138 27.49 -3.48 43.52
C HIS A 138 28.24 -4.58 42.78
N ASN A 139 27.78 -4.86 41.56
CA ASN A 139 28.37 -5.89 40.71
C ASN A 139 28.69 -5.31 39.34
N LEU A 140 29.97 -5.38 38.96
CA LEU A 140 30.43 -5.06 37.61
C LEU A 140 30.83 -6.34 36.93
N SER A 141 30.20 -6.68 35.80
CA SER A 141 30.51 -7.92 35.08
C SER A 141 30.73 -7.65 33.60
N LEU A 142 31.75 -8.23 33.01
CA LEU A 142 32.02 -8.29 31.59
C LEU A 142 31.75 -9.72 31.12
N ARG A 143 30.83 -9.83 30.14
CA ARG A 143 30.44 -11.10 29.54
C ARG A 143 30.81 -11.11 28.07
N ILE A 144 31.48 -12.16 27.61
CA ILE A 144 31.74 -12.43 26.20
C ILE A 144 31.00 -13.71 25.85
N SER A 145 30.10 -13.66 24.87
CA SER A 145 29.40 -14.82 24.34
C SER A 145 29.80 -15.01 22.89
N GLN A 146 30.45 -16.14 22.59
CA GLN A 146 30.96 -16.45 21.25
C GLN A 146 30.45 -17.82 20.83
N PRO A 147 29.56 -17.90 19.78
CA PRO A 147 29.23 -19.19 19.16
C PRO A 147 30.46 -19.80 18.51
N LEU A 148 30.69 -21.09 18.76
CA LEU A 148 31.79 -21.84 18.18
C LEU A 148 31.25 -22.94 17.27
N PHE A 149 31.93 -23.19 16.15
CA PHE A 149 31.57 -24.23 15.18
C PHE A 149 30.16 -24.08 14.57
N THR A 150 29.67 -22.85 14.46
CA THR A 150 28.38 -22.53 13.85
C THR A 150 28.57 -21.52 12.69
N TYR A 151 27.62 -21.49 11.76
CA TYR A 151 27.61 -20.46 10.73
C TYR A 151 27.29 -19.08 11.35
N ASN A 152 27.76 -18.03 10.69
CA ASN A 152 27.50 -16.65 11.13
C ASN A 152 26.06 -16.23 10.77
N ARG A 153 25.16 -16.30 11.76
CA ARG A 153 23.73 -15.96 11.60
C ARG A 153 23.53 -14.50 11.24
N THR A 154 24.26 -13.59 11.89
CA THR A 154 24.19 -12.17 11.66
C THR A 154 24.52 -11.80 10.21
N LYS A 155 25.59 -12.38 9.67
CA LYS A 155 25.98 -12.17 8.26
C LYS A 155 24.94 -12.72 7.30
N MET A 156 24.39 -13.90 7.60
CA MET A 156 23.37 -14.54 6.78
C MET A 156 22.07 -13.72 6.77
N GLN A 157 21.60 -13.29 7.94
CA GLN A 157 20.42 -12.45 8.09
C GLN A 157 20.56 -11.11 7.35
N LEU A 158 21.73 -10.47 7.40
CA LEU A 158 21.98 -9.25 6.61
C LEU A 158 21.89 -9.53 5.11
N LYS A 159 22.48 -10.62 4.64
CA LYS A 159 22.43 -11.03 3.23
C LYS A 159 21.01 -11.30 2.77
N GLU A 160 20.19 -11.97 3.58
CA GLU A 160 18.77 -12.19 3.31
C GLU A 160 17.99 -10.88 3.21
N LEU A 161 18.27 -9.91 4.08
CA LEU A 161 17.63 -8.58 4.01
C LEU A 161 18.09 -7.77 2.80
N GLU A 162 19.34 -7.89 2.38
CA GLU A 162 19.86 -7.30 1.15
C GLU A 162 19.14 -7.88 -0.08
N TYR A 163 18.98 -9.22 -0.16
CA TYR A 163 18.21 -9.87 -1.21
C TYR A 163 16.72 -9.49 -1.19
N ALA A 164 16.12 -9.40 0.00
CA ALA A 164 14.74 -8.95 0.14
C ALA A 164 14.55 -7.51 -0.36
N LEU A 165 15.54 -6.63 -0.13
CA LEU A 165 15.55 -5.27 -0.65
C LEU A 165 15.73 -5.25 -2.18
N GLU A 166 16.66 -6.05 -2.72
CA GLU A 166 16.89 -6.17 -4.16
C GLU A 166 15.61 -6.66 -4.87
N ASN A 167 14.99 -7.73 -4.35
CA ASN A 167 13.72 -8.24 -4.84
C ASN A 167 12.59 -7.20 -4.80
N ALA A 168 12.52 -6.39 -3.74
CA ALA A 168 11.52 -5.31 -3.66
C ALA A 168 11.75 -4.21 -4.69
N LYS A 169 13.01 -3.86 -4.98
CA LYS A 169 13.37 -2.92 -6.07
C LYS A 169 12.93 -3.44 -7.43
N ILE A 170 13.21 -4.71 -7.71
CA ILE A 170 12.81 -5.37 -8.94
C ILE A 170 11.28 -5.41 -9.04
N SER A 171 10.58 -5.78 -7.97
CA SER A 171 9.12 -5.83 -7.94
C SER A 171 8.49 -4.46 -8.16
N TYR A 172 9.08 -3.40 -7.61
CA TYR A 172 8.63 -2.04 -7.86
C TYR A 172 8.80 -1.64 -9.33
N ALA A 173 9.93 -1.95 -9.96
CA ALA A 173 10.16 -1.68 -11.37
C ALA A 173 9.21 -2.49 -12.28
N LEU A 174 8.98 -3.77 -11.98
CA LEU A 174 8.00 -4.59 -12.69
C LEU A 174 6.57 -4.06 -12.52
N GLN A 175 6.23 -3.53 -11.34
CA GLN A 175 4.94 -2.90 -11.12
C GLN A 175 4.75 -1.63 -11.95
N GLN A 176 5.81 -0.81 -12.14
CA GLN A 176 5.77 0.34 -13.05
C GLN A 176 5.45 -0.09 -14.48
N LEU A 177 6.13 -1.12 -15.01
CA LEU A 177 5.86 -1.67 -16.35
C LEU A 177 4.44 -2.25 -16.45
N SER A 178 3.96 -2.90 -15.39
CA SER A 178 2.59 -3.43 -15.33
C SER A 178 1.55 -2.31 -15.37
N ILE A 179 1.76 -1.23 -14.65
CA ILE A 179 0.89 -0.03 -14.68
C ILE A 179 0.88 0.58 -16.07
N GLU A 180 2.04 0.80 -16.67
CA GLU A 180 2.15 1.34 -18.04
C GLU A 180 1.33 0.50 -19.03
N LYS A 181 1.51 -0.82 -19.02
CA LYS A 181 0.74 -1.75 -19.85
C LYS A 181 -0.76 -1.67 -19.59
N ASN A 182 -1.17 -1.69 -18.31
CA ASN A 182 -2.58 -1.72 -17.93
C ASN A 182 -3.28 -0.40 -18.26
N VAL A 183 -2.62 0.74 -17.97
CA VAL A 183 -3.14 2.07 -18.31
C VAL A 183 -3.30 2.21 -19.81
N THR A 184 -2.29 1.81 -20.58
CA THR A 184 -2.35 1.82 -22.05
C THR A 184 -3.51 0.96 -22.56
N SER A 185 -3.65 -0.27 -22.07
CA SER A 185 -4.72 -1.18 -22.47
C SER A 185 -6.11 -0.62 -22.13
N GLN A 186 -6.29 -0.11 -20.92
CA GLN A 186 -7.57 0.46 -20.48
C GLN A 186 -7.91 1.77 -21.19
N PHE A 187 -6.91 2.60 -21.49
CA PHE A 187 -7.10 3.83 -22.30
C PHE A 187 -7.68 3.51 -23.68
N TYR A 188 -7.12 2.51 -24.36
CA TYR A 188 -7.64 2.07 -25.65
C TYR A 188 -9.00 1.37 -25.55
N ASP A 189 -9.29 0.64 -24.45
CA ASP A 189 -10.60 0.04 -24.24
C ASP A 189 -11.68 1.12 -24.09
N VAL A 190 -11.46 2.16 -23.26
CA VAL A 190 -12.41 3.27 -23.11
C VAL A 190 -12.61 3.99 -24.43
N TYR A 191 -11.54 4.24 -25.19
CA TYR A 191 -11.65 4.83 -26.53
C TYR A 191 -12.50 3.97 -27.48
N GLN A 192 -12.29 2.66 -27.49
CA GLN A 192 -13.09 1.72 -28.29
C GLN A 192 -14.55 1.74 -27.88
N LYS A 193 -14.87 1.71 -26.57
CA LYS A 193 -16.25 1.80 -26.07
C LYS A 193 -16.93 3.11 -26.46
N GLN A 194 -16.18 4.21 -26.43
CA GLN A 194 -16.68 5.52 -26.90
C GLN A 194 -17.04 5.48 -28.40
N LYS A 195 -16.18 4.86 -29.23
CA LYS A 195 -16.46 4.70 -30.65
C LYS A 195 -17.66 3.79 -30.93
N ASP A 196 -17.75 2.67 -30.20
CA ASP A 196 -18.88 1.74 -30.30
C ASP A 196 -20.20 2.44 -29.94
N LEU A 197 -20.20 3.29 -28.89
CA LEU A 197 -21.38 4.08 -28.51
C LEU A 197 -21.76 5.07 -29.63
N ASN A 198 -20.80 5.77 -30.20
CA ASN A 198 -21.09 6.73 -31.29
C ASN A 198 -21.65 6.00 -32.51
N ILE A 199 -21.07 4.85 -32.90
CA ILE A 199 -21.61 4.03 -34.01
C ILE A 199 -23.06 3.59 -33.73
N SER A 200 -23.33 3.16 -32.48
CA SER A 200 -24.70 2.75 -32.11
C SER A 200 -25.71 3.91 -32.12
N ARG A 201 -25.27 5.10 -31.73
CA ARG A 201 -26.10 6.33 -31.83
C ARG A 201 -26.41 6.70 -33.31
N ASP A 202 -25.41 6.58 -34.19
CA ASP A 202 -25.62 6.81 -35.61
C ASP A 202 -26.58 5.77 -36.21
N GLU A 203 -26.45 4.50 -35.84
CA GLU A 203 -27.36 3.43 -36.26
C GLU A 203 -28.80 3.70 -35.78
N TYR A 204 -28.96 4.07 -34.50
CA TYR A 204 -30.29 4.47 -33.97
C TYR A 204 -30.90 5.63 -34.77
N ASN A 205 -30.12 6.65 -35.08
CA ASN A 205 -30.58 7.80 -35.89
C ASN A 205 -31.03 7.37 -37.30
N ASN A 206 -30.29 6.43 -37.91
CA ASN A 206 -30.62 5.85 -39.21
C ASN A 206 -31.93 5.03 -39.14
N GLN A 207 -32.09 4.20 -38.09
CA GLN A 207 -33.31 3.41 -37.88
C GLN A 207 -34.51 4.30 -37.60
N LYS A 208 -34.33 5.41 -36.86
CA LYS A 208 -35.39 6.42 -36.62
C LYS A 208 -35.85 7.10 -37.91
N GLN A 209 -34.91 7.52 -38.76
CA GLN A 209 -35.25 8.10 -40.09
C GLN A 209 -35.99 7.08 -40.97
N ASN A 210 -35.54 5.83 -40.98
CA ASN A 210 -36.21 4.76 -41.73
C ASN A 210 -37.63 4.48 -41.21
N TYR A 211 -37.83 4.46 -39.92
CA TYR A 211 -39.16 4.33 -39.30
C TYR A 211 -40.08 5.47 -39.70
N ASP A 212 -39.62 6.71 -39.66
CA ASP A 212 -40.39 7.88 -40.06
C ASP A 212 -40.80 7.84 -41.56
N ILE A 213 -39.91 7.38 -42.44
CA ILE A 213 -40.20 7.18 -43.87
C ILE A 213 -41.27 6.11 -44.06
N ILE A 214 -41.11 4.94 -43.40
CA ILE A 214 -42.06 3.83 -43.50
C ILE A 214 -43.42 4.24 -42.97
N LYS A 215 -43.50 4.92 -41.82
CA LYS A 215 -44.69 5.44 -41.21
C LYS A 215 -45.47 6.33 -42.18
N ASN A 216 -44.81 7.30 -42.78
CA ASN A 216 -45.42 8.20 -43.76
C ASN A 216 -45.95 7.47 -44.99
N LYS A 217 -45.24 6.43 -45.48
CA LYS A 217 -45.69 5.63 -46.62
C LYS A 217 -46.90 4.74 -46.27
N VAL A 218 -46.96 4.18 -45.04
CA VAL A 218 -48.10 3.39 -44.56
C VAL A 218 -49.30 4.31 -44.39
N GLU A 219 -49.15 5.49 -43.81
CA GLU A 219 -50.22 6.47 -43.67
C GLU A 219 -50.76 6.94 -45.03
N ALA A 220 -49.90 7.01 -46.06
CA ALA A 220 -50.29 7.28 -47.42
C ALA A 220 -50.93 6.11 -48.17
N GLY A 221 -51.01 4.92 -47.54
CA GLY A 221 -51.51 3.70 -48.17
C GLY A 221 -50.58 3.03 -49.17
N LEU A 222 -49.28 3.40 -49.16
CA LEU A 222 -48.27 2.88 -50.10
C LEU A 222 -47.54 1.65 -49.61
N LEU A 223 -47.62 1.34 -48.31
CA LEU A 223 -47.03 0.18 -47.66
C LEU A 223 -48.01 -0.51 -46.73
N ALA A 224 -47.79 -1.81 -46.45
CA ALA A 224 -48.54 -2.60 -45.50
C ALA A 224 -48.19 -2.22 -44.03
N LYS A 225 -49.15 -2.38 -43.10
CA LYS A 225 -48.92 -2.09 -41.66
C LYS A 225 -47.85 -2.98 -41.01
N GLU A 226 -47.66 -4.16 -41.52
CA GLU A 226 -46.63 -5.12 -41.08
C GLU A 226 -45.25 -4.54 -41.22
N GLU A 227 -44.97 -3.76 -42.26
CA GLU A 227 -43.67 -3.08 -42.47
C GLU A 227 -43.43 -2.02 -41.37
N LEU A 228 -44.47 -1.31 -40.95
CA LEU A 228 -44.38 -0.35 -39.84
C LEU A 228 -44.03 -1.05 -38.53
N TYR A 229 -44.68 -2.20 -38.18
CA TYR A 229 -44.39 -2.94 -36.99
C TYR A 229 -42.95 -3.49 -37.00
N GLN A 230 -42.48 -3.97 -38.16
CA GLN A 230 -41.08 -4.39 -38.28
C GLN A 230 -40.09 -3.23 -38.08
N ALA A 231 -40.37 -2.08 -38.64
CA ALA A 231 -39.54 -0.89 -38.43
C ALA A 231 -39.55 -0.40 -36.99
N GLU A 232 -40.69 -0.50 -36.29
CA GLU A 232 -40.80 -0.20 -34.85
C GLU A 232 -39.94 -1.13 -33.98
N VAL A 233 -39.99 -2.45 -34.27
CA VAL A 233 -39.12 -3.44 -33.60
C VAL A 233 -37.67 -3.13 -33.83
N ASN A 234 -37.26 -2.81 -35.07
CA ASN A 234 -35.88 -2.50 -35.38
C ASN A 234 -35.40 -1.20 -34.65
N LEU A 235 -36.26 -0.20 -34.59
CA LEU A 235 -35.98 1.05 -33.85
C LEU A 235 -35.81 0.76 -32.34
N ALA A 236 -36.72 -0.01 -31.72
CA ALA A 236 -36.65 -0.37 -30.31
C ALA A 236 -35.40 -1.19 -29.99
N ASN A 237 -35.00 -2.10 -30.88
CA ASN A 237 -33.76 -2.89 -30.72
C ASN A 237 -32.51 -2.00 -30.82
N SER A 238 -32.48 -1.04 -31.74
CA SER A 238 -31.36 -0.11 -31.87
C SER A 238 -31.25 0.83 -30.67
N GLU A 239 -32.39 1.29 -30.10
CA GLU A 239 -32.43 2.05 -28.86
C GLU A 239 -31.87 1.27 -27.67
N SER A 240 -32.30 0.03 -27.50
CA SER A 240 -31.77 -0.87 -26.46
C SER A 240 -30.27 -1.09 -26.60
N THR A 241 -29.77 -1.16 -27.83
CA THR A 241 -28.32 -1.28 -28.12
C THR A 241 -27.57 -0.03 -27.67
N VAL A 242 -28.08 1.18 -27.93
CA VAL A 242 -27.48 2.43 -27.47
C VAL A 242 -27.34 2.43 -25.95
N TYR A 243 -28.42 2.11 -25.20
CA TYR A 243 -28.34 2.03 -23.72
C TYR A 243 -27.32 1.03 -23.22
N SER A 244 -27.24 -0.14 -23.85
CA SER A 244 -26.24 -1.16 -23.49
C SER A 244 -24.79 -0.67 -23.71
N LYS A 245 -24.55 0.03 -24.83
CA LYS A 245 -23.23 0.60 -25.14
C LYS A 245 -22.88 1.77 -24.22
N GLU A 246 -23.87 2.59 -23.83
CA GLU A 246 -23.69 3.68 -22.89
C GLU A 246 -23.25 3.17 -21.51
N ILE A 247 -23.94 2.18 -20.97
CA ILE A 247 -23.56 1.53 -19.71
C ILE A 247 -22.15 0.91 -19.81
N SER A 248 -21.83 0.26 -20.93
CA SER A 248 -20.51 -0.33 -21.16
C SER A 248 -19.39 0.72 -21.19
N PHE A 249 -19.66 1.88 -21.77
CA PHE A 249 -18.72 3.00 -21.81
C PHE A 249 -18.50 3.62 -20.44
N GLU A 250 -19.57 3.88 -19.68
CA GLU A 250 -19.44 4.41 -18.32
C GLU A 250 -18.69 3.43 -17.39
N ASN A 251 -19.00 2.14 -17.45
CA ASN A 251 -18.25 1.14 -16.69
C ASN A 251 -16.75 1.11 -17.06
N ALA A 252 -16.41 1.26 -18.34
CA ALA A 252 -15.02 1.32 -18.76
C ALA A 252 -14.32 2.58 -18.25
N LYS A 253 -14.99 3.75 -18.26
CA LYS A 253 -14.49 4.99 -17.66
C LYS A 253 -14.23 4.83 -16.15
N ASP A 254 -15.16 4.24 -15.43
CA ASP A 254 -15.03 4.05 -13.98
C ASP A 254 -13.88 3.12 -13.61
N ASN A 255 -13.75 2.00 -14.34
CA ASN A 255 -12.60 1.10 -14.17
C ASN A 255 -11.28 1.80 -14.47
N PHE A 256 -11.25 2.67 -15.47
CA PHE A 256 -10.08 3.45 -15.81
C PHE A 256 -9.72 4.47 -14.72
N LYS A 257 -10.70 5.20 -14.18
CA LYS A 257 -10.51 6.11 -13.04
C LYS A 257 -9.92 5.38 -11.83
N LEU A 258 -10.46 4.20 -11.50
CA LEU A 258 -9.94 3.37 -10.40
C LEU A 258 -8.48 2.97 -10.62
N LEU A 259 -8.11 2.60 -11.85
CA LEU A 259 -6.73 2.27 -12.19
C LEU A 259 -5.79 3.47 -12.04
N LEU A 260 -6.25 4.66 -12.43
CA LEU A 260 -5.50 5.91 -12.29
C LEU A 260 -5.42 6.41 -10.84
N GLY A 261 -6.28 5.92 -9.94
CA GLY A 261 -6.43 6.43 -8.58
C GLY A 261 -7.19 7.75 -8.49
N MET A 262 -8.04 8.03 -9.50
CA MET A 262 -8.92 9.21 -9.55
C MET A 262 -10.24 8.96 -8.81
N SER A 263 -10.93 10.05 -8.43
CA SER A 263 -12.29 9.95 -7.89
C SER A 263 -13.29 9.50 -8.97
N LEU A 264 -14.28 8.68 -8.58
CA LEU A 264 -15.38 8.30 -9.49
C LEU A 264 -16.28 9.48 -9.86
N ASP A 265 -16.31 10.51 -9.03
CA ASP A 265 -17.12 11.73 -9.27
C ASP A 265 -16.51 12.68 -10.32
N GLU A 266 -15.23 12.46 -10.68
CA GLU A 266 -14.58 13.24 -11.73
C GLU A 266 -15.06 12.80 -13.12
N ASP A 267 -15.46 13.75 -13.97
CA ASP A 267 -15.78 13.42 -15.36
C ASP A 267 -14.54 13.55 -16.25
N ILE A 268 -14.25 12.45 -17.00
CA ILE A 268 -13.09 12.37 -17.87
C ILE A 268 -13.50 12.24 -19.34
N ALA A 269 -12.76 12.91 -20.21
CA ALA A 269 -12.82 12.72 -21.66
C ALA A 269 -11.49 12.20 -22.18
N ILE A 270 -11.51 11.24 -23.08
CA ILE A 270 -10.30 10.68 -23.68
C ILE A 270 -10.05 11.36 -25.02
N LEU A 271 -8.84 11.91 -25.17
CA LEU A 271 -8.34 12.40 -26.44
C LEU A 271 -7.33 11.42 -27.01
N PHE A 272 -7.67 10.84 -28.15
CA PHE A 272 -6.81 9.89 -28.85
C PHE A 272 -6.08 10.58 -30.02
N ASP A 273 -4.75 10.39 -30.06
CA ASP A 273 -3.93 10.75 -31.22
C ASP A 273 -3.76 9.54 -32.14
N ASN A 274 -4.18 9.68 -33.39
CA ASN A 274 -4.14 8.59 -34.37
C ASN A 274 -2.72 8.27 -34.89
N ASN A 275 -1.68 8.92 -34.40
CA ASN A 275 -0.32 8.71 -34.85
C ASN A 275 0.30 7.50 -34.15
N ILE A 276 0.04 6.29 -34.68
CA ILE A 276 0.63 5.04 -34.18
C ILE A 276 1.90 4.77 -34.98
N PRO A 277 3.09 4.89 -34.36
CA PRO A 277 4.34 4.55 -35.05
C PRO A 277 4.42 3.04 -35.30
N THR A 278 4.78 2.67 -36.51
CA THR A 278 5.12 1.27 -36.82
C THR A 278 6.49 0.94 -36.24
N VAL A 279 6.54 -0.07 -35.38
CA VAL A 279 7.82 -0.55 -34.80
C VAL A 279 8.20 -1.85 -35.51
N ASP A 280 9.36 -1.86 -36.15
CA ASP A 280 9.94 -3.09 -36.70
C ASP A 280 10.76 -3.80 -35.63
N VAL A 281 10.37 -5.03 -35.28
CA VAL A 281 10.97 -5.81 -34.20
C VAL A 281 11.82 -6.96 -34.81
N ASN A 282 13.13 -6.88 -34.62
CA ASN A 282 14.02 -8.01 -34.92
C ASN A 282 13.92 -9.04 -33.78
N ILE A 283 13.46 -10.26 -34.11
CA ILE A 283 13.23 -11.34 -33.12
C ILE A 283 14.52 -11.73 -32.40
N ASN A 284 15.66 -11.81 -33.08
CA ASN A 284 16.94 -12.21 -32.50
C ASN A 284 17.42 -11.18 -31.45
N ASP A 285 17.32 -9.91 -31.78
CA ASP A 285 17.68 -8.84 -30.89
C ASP A 285 16.71 -8.78 -29.66
N ALA A 286 15.42 -8.96 -29.89
CA ALA A 286 14.42 -9.02 -28.84
C ALA A 286 14.69 -10.16 -27.86
N VAL A 287 15.03 -11.36 -28.34
CA VAL A 287 15.39 -12.51 -27.49
C VAL A 287 16.67 -12.22 -26.69
N LYS A 288 17.69 -11.65 -27.32
CA LYS A 288 18.94 -11.27 -26.65
C LYS A 288 18.70 -10.27 -25.53
N TYR A 289 17.98 -9.18 -25.82
CA TYR A 289 17.63 -8.19 -24.80
C TYR A 289 16.76 -8.77 -23.68
N ALA A 290 15.83 -9.67 -24.00
CA ALA A 290 15.00 -10.33 -23.01
C ALA A 290 15.85 -11.18 -22.06
N LEU A 291 16.83 -11.93 -22.54
CA LEU A 291 17.70 -12.75 -21.70
C LEU A 291 18.66 -11.92 -20.84
N ASP A 292 19.14 -10.79 -21.36
CA ASP A 292 20.11 -9.94 -20.66
C ASP A 292 19.46 -9.01 -19.64
N GLN A 293 18.23 -8.52 -19.90
CA GLN A 293 17.64 -7.41 -19.13
C GLN A 293 16.36 -7.78 -18.36
N ARG A 294 15.86 -9.02 -18.50
CA ARG A 294 14.62 -9.42 -17.85
C ARG A 294 14.81 -9.55 -16.35
N MET A 295 14.17 -8.66 -15.59
CA MET A 295 14.32 -8.56 -14.14
C MET A 295 13.89 -9.84 -13.40
N GLU A 296 12.95 -10.60 -13.96
CA GLU A 296 12.48 -11.87 -13.39
C GLU A 296 13.57 -12.94 -13.37
N ILE A 297 14.54 -12.87 -14.28
CA ILE A 297 15.71 -13.77 -14.27
C ILE A 297 16.53 -13.52 -13.01
N ARG A 298 16.78 -12.23 -12.69
CA ARG A 298 17.51 -11.88 -11.47
C ARG A 298 16.74 -12.28 -10.19
N GLN A 299 15.41 -12.17 -10.18
CA GLN A 299 14.60 -12.66 -9.06
C GLN A 299 14.78 -14.18 -8.84
N LYS A 300 14.80 -14.96 -9.94
CA LYS A 300 15.05 -16.41 -9.85
C LYS A 300 16.46 -16.73 -9.39
N GLN A 301 17.47 -15.97 -9.80
CA GLN A 301 18.83 -16.12 -9.30
C GLN A 301 18.92 -15.88 -7.80
N ILE A 302 18.28 -14.80 -7.30
CA ILE A 302 18.21 -14.49 -5.86
C ILE A 302 17.58 -15.66 -5.10
N THR A 303 16.48 -16.23 -5.63
CA THR A 303 15.83 -17.40 -4.99
C THR A 303 16.81 -18.58 -4.89
N LEU A 304 17.56 -18.88 -5.95
CA LEU A 304 18.57 -19.94 -5.94
C LEU A 304 19.77 -19.67 -5.01
N GLU A 305 20.09 -18.38 -4.79
CA GLU A 305 21.16 -17.99 -3.86
C GLU A 305 20.70 -18.03 -2.39
N GLN A 306 19.40 -18.06 -2.14
CA GLN A 306 18.79 -18.15 -0.81
C GLN A 306 18.56 -19.60 -0.35
N ASP A 307 18.39 -20.55 -1.30
CA ASP A 307 18.27 -22.00 -1.05
C ASP A 307 19.65 -22.63 -0.74
#